data_698ab4fab3e767f18ff76202785b974d
#
_entry.id   698ab4fab3e767f18ff76202785b974d
#
_cell.length_a   1.000
_cell.length_b   1.000
_cell.length_c   1.000
_cell.angle_alpha   90.00
_cell.angle_beta   90.00
_cell.angle_gamma   90.00
#
_symmetry.space_group_name_H-M   'P 1'
#
loop_
_entity.id
_entity.type
_entity.pdbx_description
1 polymer ?
#
loop_
_entity_poly.entity_id
_entity_poly.type
_entity_poly.pdbx_seq_one_letter_code
_entity_poly.pdbx_strand_id
1 'polypeptide(L)'
;PFKERSNLLDNRARYFLVQKAIEDNDGFRACDIEFSLPTPSYTINTLTYLQEKYPDKEFTIIIGEDNLKYFHKWKNYQAILDYYRIFVYPRPNCEGNELLERKNVIMIHAPMIEISSSFIRENIRNNKSIRYLLPDSVREEIEKNCYYL
;
A
#
# COMPACT_ATOMS: atom_id res chain seq x y z
N PRO A 1 10.81 -1.46 3.25
CA PRO A 1 11.96 -1.90 4.04
C PRO A 1 12.02 -1.29 5.44
N PHE A 2 11.18 -0.28 5.74
CA PHE A 2 11.23 0.47 7.02
C PHE A 2 10.18 0.03 8.06
N LYS A 3 9.35 -0.97 7.76
CA LYS A 3 8.33 -1.45 8.72
C LYS A 3 8.93 -2.53 9.62
N GLU A 4 8.74 -2.39 10.94
CA GLU A 4 9.10 -3.42 11.91
C GLU A 4 8.33 -4.70 11.64
N ARG A 5 9.06 -5.82 11.51
CA ARG A 5 8.48 -7.13 11.18
C ARG A 5 7.70 -7.76 12.35
N SER A 6 7.92 -7.32 13.56
CA SER A 6 7.37 -7.93 14.79
C SER A 6 5.83 -7.92 14.89
N ASN A 7 5.17 -7.04 14.16
CA ASN A 7 3.71 -6.85 14.18
C ASN A 7 3.00 -7.19 12.86
N LEU A 8 3.70 -7.84 11.93
CA LEU A 8 3.14 -8.17 10.63
C LEU A 8 2.97 -9.69 10.50
N LEU A 9 1.85 -10.12 9.96
CA LEU A 9 1.68 -11.48 9.47
C LEU A 9 2.73 -11.80 8.40
N ASP A 10 2.97 -13.09 8.18
CA ASP A 10 3.82 -13.52 7.07
C ASP A 10 3.29 -13.03 5.72
N ASN A 11 4.15 -13.04 4.71
CA ASN A 11 3.82 -12.48 3.41
C ASN A 11 2.65 -13.18 2.72
N ARG A 12 2.52 -14.49 2.89
CA ARG A 12 1.46 -15.28 2.24
C ARG A 12 0.11 -15.00 2.86
N ALA A 13 0.04 -14.94 4.21
CA ALA A 13 -1.18 -14.59 4.91
C ALA A 13 -1.66 -13.17 4.53
N ARG A 14 -0.73 -12.19 4.46
CA ARG A 14 -1.07 -10.83 4.01
C ARG A 14 -1.55 -10.79 2.56
N TYR A 15 -0.90 -11.54 1.68
CA TYR A 15 -1.31 -11.64 0.28
C TYR A 15 -2.71 -12.24 0.16
N PHE A 16 -2.99 -13.30 0.91
CA PHE A 16 -4.31 -13.92 0.95
C PHE A 16 -5.39 -12.96 1.44
N LEU A 17 -5.13 -12.18 2.49
CA LEU A 17 -6.06 -11.15 2.96
C LEU A 17 -6.32 -10.07 1.90
N VAL A 18 -5.29 -9.68 1.13
CA VAL A 18 -5.48 -8.76 -0.01
C VAL A 18 -6.36 -9.39 -1.08
N GLN A 19 -6.15 -10.66 -1.44
CA GLN A 19 -7.01 -11.37 -2.39
C GLN A 19 -8.46 -11.39 -1.91
N LYS A 20 -8.68 -11.67 -0.61
CA LYS A 20 -10.01 -11.62 0.02
C LYS A 20 -10.65 -10.24 -0.02
N ALA A 21 -9.86 -9.19 0.16
CA ALA A 21 -10.36 -7.81 0.14
C ALA A 21 -10.87 -7.35 -1.24
N ILE A 22 -10.41 -7.98 -2.31
CA ILE A 22 -10.69 -7.55 -3.69
C ILE A 22 -11.40 -8.63 -4.54
N GLU A 23 -11.83 -9.75 -3.91
CA GLU A 23 -12.37 -10.92 -4.63
C GLU A 23 -13.65 -10.64 -5.41
N ASP A 24 -14.38 -9.58 -5.07
CA ASP A 24 -15.62 -9.15 -5.71
C ASP A 24 -15.44 -8.01 -6.73
N ASN A 25 -14.19 -7.63 -7.05
CA ASN A 25 -13.90 -6.50 -7.93
C ASN A 25 -12.86 -6.85 -8.99
N ASP A 26 -13.31 -7.09 -10.21
CA ASP A 26 -12.48 -7.44 -11.38
C ASP A 26 -11.50 -6.31 -11.80
N GLY A 27 -11.70 -5.09 -11.30
CA GLY A 27 -10.80 -3.95 -11.51
C GLY A 27 -9.52 -4.04 -10.68
N PHE A 28 -9.44 -4.94 -9.70
CA PHE A 28 -8.29 -5.14 -8.84
C PHE A 28 -7.62 -6.49 -9.04
N ARG A 29 -6.32 -6.51 -8.87
CA ARG A 29 -5.52 -7.74 -8.91
C ARG A 29 -4.42 -7.70 -7.87
N ALA A 30 -4.39 -8.68 -6.98
CA ALA A 30 -3.25 -8.89 -6.09
C ALA A 30 -2.04 -9.34 -6.93
N CYS A 31 -0.87 -8.78 -6.61
CA CYS A 31 0.38 -9.07 -7.29
C CYS A 31 1.44 -9.54 -6.28
N ASP A 32 1.98 -10.72 -6.49
CA ASP A 32 2.97 -11.38 -5.63
C ASP A 32 4.42 -11.23 -6.13
N ILE A 33 4.62 -10.39 -7.13
CA ILE A 33 5.90 -10.24 -7.84
C ILE A 33 7.07 -9.96 -6.88
N GLU A 34 6.82 -9.18 -5.81
CA GLU A 34 7.84 -8.86 -4.81
C GLU A 34 8.33 -10.07 -4.02
N PHE A 35 7.60 -11.20 -4.04
CA PHE A 35 8.06 -12.43 -3.36
C PHE A 35 9.20 -13.11 -4.11
N SER A 36 9.32 -12.86 -5.40
CA SER A 36 10.39 -13.38 -6.25
C SER A 36 11.57 -12.41 -6.43
N LEU A 37 11.42 -11.15 -6.00
CA LEU A 37 12.48 -10.15 -6.09
C LEU A 37 13.43 -10.20 -4.89
N PRO A 38 14.69 -9.76 -5.05
CA PRO A 38 15.63 -9.68 -3.96
C PRO A 38 15.11 -8.81 -2.81
N THR A 39 15.31 -9.26 -1.58
CA THR A 39 15.01 -8.48 -0.38
C THR A 39 16.23 -7.66 0.07
N PRO A 40 16.01 -6.43 0.58
CA PRO A 40 14.75 -5.76 0.80
C PRO A 40 14.09 -5.28 -0.51
N SER A 41 12.75 -5.41 -0.61
CA SER A 41 11.99 -4.94 -1.76
C SER A 41 12.01 -3.42 -1.86
N TYR A 42 12.35 -2.91 -3.02
CA TYR A 42 12.34 -1.48 -3.33
C TYR A 42 11.37 -1.21 -4.47
N THR A 43 10.56 -0.18 -4.34
CA THR A 43 9.53 0.19 -5.32
C THR A 43 10.09 0.32 -6.74
N ILE A 44 11.27 0.91 -6.92
CA ILE A 44 11.89 1.04 -8.24
C ILE A 44 12.14 -0.33 -8.89
N ASN A 45 12.60 -1.33 -8.14
CA ASN A 45 12.86 -2.66 -8.69
C ASN A 45 11.55 -3.33 -9.13
N THR A 46 10.49 -3.19 -8.33
CA THR A 46 9.14 -3.69 -8.66
C THR A 46 8.61 -3.05 -9.94
N LEU A 47 8.74 -1.73 -10.07
CA LEU A 47 8.31 -0.99 -11.25
C LEU A 47 9.08 -1.38 -12.50
N THR A 48 10.41 -1.49 -12.40
CA THR A 48 11.25 -1.92 -13.51
C THR A 48 10.84 -3.32 -14.01
N TYR A 49 10.67 -4.25 -13.10
CA TYR A 49 10.25 -5.60 -13.47
C TYR A 49 8.84 -5.63 -14.08
N LEU A 50 7.90 -4.85 -13.53
CA LEU A 50 6.55 -4.72 -14.11
C LEU A 50 6.59 -4.13 -15.51
N GLN A 51 7.43 -3.11 -15.75
CA GLN A 51 7.57 -2.48 -17.05
C GLN A 51 8.19 -3.45 -18.08
N GLU A 52 9.18 -4.24 -17.68
CA GLU A 52 9.76 -5.29 -18.53
C GLU A 52 8.75 -6.39 -18.88
N LYS A 53 7.95 -6.80 -17.89
CA LYS A 53 6.94 -7.85 -18.06
C LYS A 53 5.73 -7.40 -18.88
N TYR A 54 5.38 -6.12 -18.80
CA TYR A 54 4.21 -5.52 -19.45
C TYR A 54 4.60 -4.23 -20.19
N PRO A 55 5.35 -4.33 -21.31
CA PRO A 55 5.92 -3.17 -21.99
C PRO A 55 4.87 -2.19 -22.53
N ASP A 56 3.65 -2.70 -22.83
CA ASP A 56 2.55 -1.89 -23.37
C ASP A 56 1.70 -1.23 -22.25
N LYS A 57 2.09 -1.37 -20.98
CA LYS A 57 1.35 -0.79 -19.85
C LYS A 57 2.08 0.40 -19.27
N GLU A 58 1.33 1.44 -18.96
CA GLU A 58 1.81 2.55 -18.14
C GLU A 58 1.52 2.28 -16.66
N PHE A 59 2.54 2.38 -15.82
CA PHE A 59 2.39 2.20 -14.38
C PHE A 59 2.31 3.54 -13.67
N THR A 60 1.30 3.69 -12.83
CA THR A 60 1.13 4.83 -11.92
C THR A 60 1.20 4.33 -10.50
N ILE A 61 1.97 5.01 -9.66
CA ILE A 61 2.07 4.69 -8.23
C ILE A 61 0.97 5.46 -7.48
N ILE A 62 0.33 4.82 -6.52
CA ILE A 62 -0.57 5.49 -5.57
C ILE A 62 0.09 5.42 -4.20
N ILE A 63 0.29 6.59 -3.58
CA ILE A 63 0.87 6.70 -2.23
C ILE A 63 0.07 7.65 -1.37
N GLY A 64 0.13 7.48 -0.04
CA GLY A 64 -0.38 8.49 0.90
C GLY A 64 0.55 9.70 0.96
N GLU A 65 0.00 10.87 1.23
CA GLU A 65 0.73 12.13 1.33
C GLU A 65 1.85 12.09 2.39
N ASP A 66 1.65 11.33 3.47
CA ASP A 66 2.65 11.05 4.49
C ASP A 66 3.94 10.43 3.93
N ASN A 67 3.86 9.72 2.81
CA ASN A 67 5.02 9.13 2.14
C ASN A 67 5.84 10.16 1.36
N LEU A 68 5.27 11.27 0.90
CA LEU A 68 6.01 12.31 0.19
C LEU A 68 7.09 12.93 1.08
N LYS A 69 6.81 13.14 2.35
CA LYS A 69 7.77 13.70 3.32
C LYS A 69 9.09 12.93 3.35
N TYR A 70 9.04 11.62 3.12
CA TYR A 70 10.20 10.73 3.18
C TYR A 70 10.55 10.15 1.80
N PHE A 71 9.97 10.66 0.72
CA PHE A 71 10.16 10.11 -0.62
C PHE A 71 11.61 10.17 -1.09
N HIS A 72 12.35 11.20 -0.68
CA HIS A 72 13.79 11.34 -0.93
C HIS A 72 14.65 10.19 -0.35
N LYS A 73 14.13 9.44 0.62
CA LYS A 73 14.79 8.26 1.20
C LYS A 73 14.54 6.96 0.39
N TRP A 74 13.66 7.02 -0.59
CA TRP A 74 13.40 5.84 -1.42
C TRP A 74 14.56 5.59 -2.37
N LYS A 75 14.90 4.31 -2.57
CA LYS A 75 15.96 3.93 -3.50
C LYS A 75 15.64 4.46 -4.89
N ASN A 76 16.61 5.18 -5.49
CA ASN A 76 16.48 5.79 -6.81
C ASN A 76 15.18 6.61 -6.98
N TYR A 77 14.80 7.37 -5.98
CA TYR A 77 13.56 8.14 -5.97
C TYR A 77 13.47 9.12 -7.15
N GLN A 78 14.60 9.66 -7.61
CA GLN A 78 14.63 10.54 -8.79
C GLN A 78 14.18 9.81 -10.04
N ALA A 79 14.65 8.57 -10.28
CA ALA A 79 14.19 7.75 -11.40
C ALA A 79 12.69 7.47 -11.31
N ILE A 80 12.14 7.26 -10.10
CA ILE A 80 10.70 7.12 -9.92
C ILE A 80 9.99 8.41 -10.34
N LEU A 81 10.49 9.57 -9.91
CA LEU A 81 9.93 10.89 -10.28
C LEU A 81 10.05 11.20 -11.77
N ASP A 82 11.05 10.69 -12.46
CA ASP A 82 11.30 11.03 -13.86
C ASP A 82 10.51 10.12 -14.83
N TYR A 83 10.29 8.87 -14.45
CA TYR A 83 9.70 7.87 -15.35
C TYR A 83 8.27 7.46 -15.01
N TYR A 84 7.76 7.73 -13.80
CA TYR A 84 6.45 7.25 -13.38
C TYR A 84 5.54 8.39 -12.93
N ARG A 85 4.24 8.21 -13.14
CA ARG A 85 3.22 9.08 -12.58
C ARG A 85 2.95 8.67 -11.15
N ILE A 86 2.72 9.65 -10.27
CA ILE A 86 2.45 9.43 -8.86
C ILE A 86 1.13 10.10 -8.49
N PHE A 87 0.16 9.31 -8.06
CA PHE A 87 -1.06 9.80 -7.44
C PHE A 87 -0.88 9.85 -5.93
N VAL A 88 -1.18 10.98 -5.35
CA VAL A 88 -1.03 11.23 -3.92
C VAL A 88 -2.40 11.29 -3.27
N TYR A 89 -2.67 10.35 -2.37
CA TYR A 89 -3.88 10.34 -1.57
C TYR A 89 -3.70 11.25 -0.34
N PRO A 90 -4.60 12.21 -0.10
CA PRO A 90 -4.48 13.16 1.00
C PRO A 90 -4.50 12.44 2.37
N ARG A 91 -3.75 12.98 3.32
CA ARG A 91 -3.71 12.50 4.70
C ARG A 91 -3.93 13.63 5.69
N PRO A 92 -4.59 13.38 6.85
CA PRO A 92 -4.72 14.38 7.90
C PRO A 92 -3.35 14.86 8.38
N ASN A 93 -3.25 16.15 8.71
CA ASN A 93 -2.04 16.74 9.28
C ASN A 93 -0.79 16.65 8.38
N CYS A 94 -0.96 16.54 7.07
CA CYS A 94 0.12 16.72 6.11
C CYS A 94 0.12 18.17 5.64
N GLU A 95 1.28 18.81 5.73
CA GLU A 95 1.54 20.12 5.12
C GLU A 95 2.10 19.84 3.72
N GLY A 96 1.71 20.65 2.73
CA GLY A 96 2.12 20.48 1.34
C GLY A 96 3.60 20.13 1.16
N ASN A 97 3.94 19.56 0.03
CA ASN A 97 5.28 19.10 -0.29
C ASN A 97 5.69 19.64 -1.66
N GLU A 98 6.95 20.08 -1.80
CA GLU A 98 7.50 20.64 -3.05
C GLU A 98 7.37 19.70 -4.26
N LEU A 99 7.32 18.38 -4.02
CA LEU A 99 7.13 17.40 -5.09
C LEU A 99 5.78 17.52 -5.77
N LEU A 100 4.77 18.14 -5.13
CA LEU A 100 3.46 18.42 -5.74
C LEU A 100 3.50 19.48 -6.84
N GLU A 101 4.60 20.23 -6.97
CA GLU A 101 4.83 21.16 -8.07
C GLU A 101 5.20 20.44 -9.38
N ARG A 102 5.58 19.16 -9.31
CA ARG A 102 5.91 18.35 -10.49
C ARG A 102 4.65 17.91 -11.22
N LYS A 103 4.63 18.02 -12.55
CA LYS A 103 3.48 17.68 -13.41
C LYS A 103 3.00 16.23 -13.30
N ASN A 104 3.90 15.31 -12.92
CA ASN A 104 3.60 13.89 -12.80
C ASN A 104 3.30 13.44 -11.37
N VAL A 105 3.33 14.35 -10.39
CA VAL A 105 2.93 14.12 -9.00
C VAL A 105 1.61 14.83 -8.77
N ILE A 106 0.53 14.08 -8.65
CA ILE A 106 -0.82 14.62 -8.72
C ILE A 106 -1.56 14.28 -7.41
N MET A 107 -1.95 15.31 -6.68
CA MET A 107 -2.87 15.16 -5.54
C MET A 107 -4.25 14.75 -6.06
N ILE A 108 -4.77 13.63 -5.58
CA ILE A 108 -6.11 13.17 -5.95
C ILE A 108 -7.18 13.77 -5.03
N HIS A 109 -8.33 14.11 -5.59
CA HIS A 109 -9.50 14.52 -4.83
C HIS A 109 -10.32 13.29 -4.47
N ALA A 110 -10.15 12.81 -3.24
CA ALA A 110 -10.88 11.65 -2.73
C ALA A 110 -11.35 11.92 -1.29
N PRO A 111 -12.46 11.31 -0.85
CA PRO A 111 -12.89 11.40 0.55
C PRO A 111 -11.78 10.93 1.48
N MET A 112 -11.53 11.69 2.54
CA MET A 112 -10.52 11.33 3.52
C MET A 112 -11.03 10.20 4.42
N ILE A 113 -10.29 9.10 4.50
CA ILE A 113 -10.61 7.96 5.34
C ILE A 113 -9.55 7.88 6.45
N GLU A 114 -9.99 8.03 7.69
CA GLU A 114 -9.11 8.03 8.86
C GLU A 114 -8.87 6.63 9.46
N ILE A 115 -9.37 5.57 8.81
CA ILE A 115 -9.15 4.19 9.24
C ILE A 115 -7.72 3.78 8.87
N SER A 116 -6.96 3.30 9.85
CA SER A 116 -5.62 2.78 9.64
C SER A 116 -5.51 1.30 10.04
N SER A 117 -4.57 0.59 9.42
CA SER A 117 -4.28 -0.81 9.80
C SER A 117 -3.82 -0.93 11.26
N SER A 118 -3.16 0.08 11.81
CA SER A 118 -2.74 0.10 13.21
C SER A 118 -3.94 0.18 14.13
N PHE A 119 -4.91 1.05 13.82
CA PHE A 119 -6.17 1.16 14.55
C PHE A 119 -6.95 -0.16 14.54
N ILE A 120 -7.04 -0.83 13.39
CA ILE A 120 -7.72 -2.13 13.28
C ILE A 120 -7.03 -3.18 14.16
N ARG A 121 -5.71 -3.32 14.09
CA ARG A 121 -4.96 -4.27 14.91
C ARG A 121 -5.07 -3.99 16.41
N GLU A 122 -5.09 -2.73 16.80
CA GLU A 122 -5.31 -2.34 18.20
C GLU A 122 -6.70 -2.73 18.69
N ASN A 123 -7.75 -2.54 17.88
CA ASN A 123 -9.10 -2.99 18.22
C ASN A 123 -9.14 -4.51 18.41
N ILE A 124 -8.49 -5.30 17.54
CA ILE A 124 -8.41 -6.76 17.69
C ILE A 124 -7.76 -7.15 19.01
N ARG A 125 -6.60 -6.58 19.36
CA ARG A 125 -5.91 -6.86 20.64
C ARG A 125 -6.73 -6.49 21.87
N ASN A 126 -7.58 -5.49 21.74
CA ASN A 126 -8.47 -5.03 22.81
C ASN A 126 -9.85 -5.71 22.79
N ASN A 127 -10.02 -6.79 22.01
CA ASN A 127 -11.29 -7.51 21.83
C ASN A 127 -12.45 -6.61 21.41
N LYS A 128 -12.18 -5.53 20.66
CA LYS A 128 -13.17 -4.64 20.09
C LYS A 128 -13.56 -5.11 18.70
N SER A 129 -14.84 -4.89 18.33
CA SER A 129 -15.32 -5.21 16.99
C SER A 129 -14.59 -4.40 15.92
N ILE A 130 -14.20 -5.09 14.83
CA ILE A 130 -13.65 -4.49 13.63
C ILE A 130 -14.65 -4.50 12.46
N ARG A 131 -15.90 -4.82 12.76
CA ARG A 131 -17.00 -4.81 11.78
C ARG A 131 -17.15 -3.42 11.19
N TYR A 132 -17.38 -3.36 9.88
CA TYR A 132 -17.49 -2.13 9.09
C TYR A 132 -16.17 -1.32 8.91
N LEU A 133 -15.05 -1.78 9.45
CA LEU A 133 -13.75 -1.13 9.25
C LEU A 133 -12.96 -1.74 8.07
N LEU A 134 -13.40 -2.88 7.59
CA LEU A 134 -12.83 -3.64 6.47
C LEU A 134 -13.88 -4.57 5.86
N PRO A 135 -13.66 -5.12 4.67
CA PRO A 135 -14.58 -6.08 4.05
C PRO A 135 -14.87 -7.28 4.96
N ASP A 136 -16.11 -7.76 4.97
CA ASP A 136 -16.51 -8.89 5.82
C ASP A 136 -15.69 -10.16 5.52
N SER A 137 -15.36 -10.42 4.26
CA SER A 137 -14.50 -11.55 3.86
C SER A 137 -13.12 -11.52 4.55
N VAL A 138 -12.55 -10.32 4.73
CA VAL A 138 -11.27 -10.13 5.43
C VAL A 138 -11.45 -10.28 6.94
N ARG A 139 -12.53 -9.71 7.50
CA ARG A 139 -12.84 -9.82 8.93
C ARG A 139 -12.98 -11.28 9.35
N GLU A 140 -13.78 -12.04 8.62
CA GLU A 140 -14.03 -13.46 8.88
C GLU A 140 -12.75 -14.29 8.84
N GLU A 141 -11.86 -13.99 7.90
CA GLU A 141 -10.57 -14.68 7.80
C GLU A 141 -9.63 -14.31 8.97
N ILE A 142 -9.63 -13.05 9.41
CA ILE A 142 -8.87 -12.61 10.59
C ILE A 142 -9.38 -13.31 11.86
N GLU A 143 -10.70 -13.35 12.07
CA GLU A 143 -11.33 -13.99 13.24
C GLU A 143 -11.08 -15.50 13.25
N LYS A 144 -11.26 -16.18 12.11
CA LYS A 144 -11.06 -17.62 11.95
C LYS A 144 -9.63 -18.07 12.27
N ASN A 145 -8.64 -17.29 11.88
CA ASN A 145 -7.22 -17.64 12.07
C ASN A 145 -6.60 -16.97 13.29
N CYS A 146 -7.38 -16.27 14.10
CA CYS A 146 -6.91 -15.55 15.27
C CYS A 146 -5.74 -14.60 14.98
N TYR A 147 -5.77 -13.92 13.83
CA TYR A 147 -4.70 -13.01 13.43
C TYR A 147 -4.68 -11.75 14.30
N TYR A 148 -3.49 -11.33 14.68
CA TYR A 148 -3.22 -10.12 15.46
C TYR A 148 -3.70 -10.12 16.91
N LEU A 149 -4.09 -11.28 17.45
CA LEU A 149 -4.37 -11.47 18.88
C LEU A 149 -3.09 -11.45 19.72
#